data_968665eb53e813da3e595ae99d893265
#
_entry.id   968665eb53e813da3e595ae99d893265
#
_cell.length_a   1.000
_cell.length_b   1.000
_cell.length_c   1.000
_cell.angle_alpha   90.00
_cell.angle_beta   90.00
_cell.angle_gamma   90.00
#
_symmetry.space_group_name_H-M   'P 1'
#
loop_
_entity.id
_entity.type
_entity.pdbx_description
1 polymer ?
#
loop_
_entity_poly.entity_id
_entity_poly.type
_entity_poly.pdbx_seq_one_letter_code
_entity_poly.pdbx_strand_id
1 'polypeptide(L)'
;MIITDKKIRKLVTEKELIAPFKEENLQSESYDMTIGDEVTVFNREVRCLDIADQQEIDKIYTTEKLTEEGYLISPKEYVLVSLAETVKLPDNISSHLRPKTRYTRLGLIV
;
A
#
# COMPACT_ATOMS: atom_id res chain seq x y z
N MET A 1 -3.78 22.22 4.63
CA MET A 1 -4.67 22.38 3.45
C MET A 1 -4.67 21.08 2.67
N ILE A 2 -5.84 20.57 2.37
CA ILE A 2 -6.02 19.38 1.51
C ILE A 2 -5.91 19.80 0.06
N ILE A 3 -5.15 19.08 -0.75
CA ILE A 3 -5.06 19.35 -2.19
C ILE A 3 -6.20 18.62 -2.92
N THR A 4 -6.74 19.27 -3.92
CA THR A 4 -7.83 18.71 -4.74
C THR A 4 -7.29 18.03 -6.00
N ASP A 5 -8.19 17.36 -6.73
CA ASP A 5 -7.93 16.69 -8.00
C ASP A 5 -7.16 17.56 -9.00
N LYS A 6 -7.53 18.83 -9.13
CA LYS A 6 -6.84 19.79 -10.01
C LYS A 6 -5.37 19.95 -9.66
N LYS A 7 -5.06 20.04 -8.36
CA LYS A 7 -3.69 20.17 -7.90
C LYS A 7 -2.93 18.84 -8.02
N ILE A 8 -3.58 17.71 -7.72
CA ILE A 8 -3.00 16.37 -7.90
C ILE A 8 -2.62 16.17 -9.36
N ARG A 9 -3.53 16.42 -10.29
CA ARG A 9 -3.30 16.29 -11.75
C ARG A 9 -2.13 17.15 -12.22
N LYS A 10 -2.05 18.40 -11.73
CA LYS A 10 -0.93 19.30 -12.04
C LYS A 10 0.41 18.73 -11.54
N LEU A 11 0.46 18.22 -10.31
CA LEU A 11 1.67 17.65 -9.73
C LEU A 11 2.08 16.34 -10.41
N VAL A 12 1.14 15.54 -10.86
CA VAL A 12 1.43 14.35 -11.67
C VAL A 12 2.13 14.74 -12.96
N THR A 13 1.63 15.75 -13.68
CA THR A 13 2.21 16.22 -14.94
C THR A 13 3.57 16.88 -14.75
N GLU A 14 3.73 17.72 -13.73
CA GLU A 14 4.95 18.52 -13.54
C GLU A 14 6.05 17.79 -12.76
N LYS A 15 5.71 16.89 -11.86
CA LYS A 15 6.63 16.27 -10.89
C LYS A 15 6.51 14.75 -10.77
N GLU A 16 5.72 14.10 -11.60
CA GLU A 16 5.45 12.67 -11.53
C GLU A 16 4.98 12.22 -10.13
N LEU A 17 4.08 12.99 -9.51
CA LEU A 17 3.61 12.72 -8.14
C LEU A 17 3.18 11.26 -7.95
N ILE A 18 2.52 10.68 -8.94
CA ILE A 18 2.05 9.29 -8.97
C ILE A 18 2.35 8.70 -10.34
N ALA A 19 3.02 7.56 -10.40
CA ALA A 19 3.35 6.86 -11.64
C ALA A 19 3.25 5.33 -11.48
N PRO A 20 2.55 4.61 -12.39
CA PRO A 20 1.72 5.12 -13.49
C PRO A 20 0.44 5.78 -12.98
N PHE A 21 0.01 6.84 -13.63
CA PHE A 21 -1.21 7.56 -13.27
C PHE A 21 -2.38 7.10 -14.14
N LYS A 22 -3.53 6.87 -13.50
CA LYS A 22 -4.80 6.53 -14.17
C LYS A 22 -5.86 7.54 -13.77
N GLU A 23 -6.46 8.21 -14.74
CA GLU A 23 -7.46 9.25 -14.49
C GLU A 23 -8.70 8.71 -13.74
N GLU A 24 -9.10 7.46 -14.02
CA GLU A 24 -10.23 6.81 -13.35
C GLU A 24 -10.03 6.58 -11.83
N ASN A 25 -8.78 6.59 -11.38
CA ASN A 25 -8.43 6.42 -9.97
C ASN A 25 -8.38 7.76 -9.21
N LEU A 26 -8.42 8.89 -9.92
CA LEU A 26 -8.40 10.20 -9.29
C LEU A 26 -9.78 10.55 -8.72
N GLN A 27 -9.81 10.88 -7.44
CA GLN A 27 -11.00 11.35 -6.72
C GLN A 27 -10.88 12.87 -6.44
N SER A 28 -11.90 13.45 -5.86
CA SER A 28 -11.95 14.91 -5.60
C SER A 28 -10.77 15.45 -4.78
N GLU A 29 -10.23 14.65 -3.88
CA GLU A 29 -9.15 15.05 -2.95
C GLU A 29 -8.21 13.86 -2.58
N SER A 30 -8.25 12.79 -3.36
CA SER A 30 -7.46 11.60 -3.13
C SER A 30 -7.21 10.83 -4.42
N TYR A 31 -6.36 9.83 -4.36
CA TYR A 31 -6.10 8.91 -5.45
C TYR A 31 -6.21 7.46 -4.96
N ASP A 32 -6.93 6.64 -5.68
CA ASP A 32 -7.12 5.24 -5.39
C ASP A 32 -5.92 4.42 -5.85
N MET A 33 -5.07 4.03 -4.92
CA MET A 33 -3.89 3.22 -5.20
C MET A 33 -4.27 1.78 -5.53
N THR A 34 -3.48 1.14 -6.35
CA THR A 34 -3.66 -0.26 -6.77
C THR A 34 -2.65 -1.16 -6.05
N ILE A 35 -3.09 -2.30 -5.56
CA ILE A 35 -2.20 -3.32 -5.02
C ILE A 35 -1.33 -3.87 -6.16
N GLY A 36 -0.03 -4.02 -5.91
CA GLY A 36 0.92 -4.62 -6.83
C GLY A 36 0.76 -6.14 -6.94
N ASP A 37 1.75 -6.79 -7.46
CA ASP A 37 1.72 -8.23 -7.78
C ASP A 37 2.40 -9.12 -6.72
N GLU A 38 2.76 -8.54 -5.58
CA GLU A 38 3.45 -9.27 -4.51
C GLU A 38 2.75 -9.07 -3.16
N VAL A 39 2.74 -10.15 -2.37
CA VAL A 39 2.32 -10.15 -0.97
C VAL A 39 3.44 -10.74 -0.12
N THR A 40 3.74 -10.09 0.98
CA THR A 40 4.69 -10.60 1.98
C THR A 40 3.91 -11.04 3.21
N VAL A 41 4.10 -12.30 3.58
CA VAL A 41 3.41 -12.96 4.68
C VAL A 41 4.37 -13.24 5.82
N PHE A 42 3.84 -13.29 7.04
CA PHE A 42 4.60 -13.59 8.25
C PHE A 42 4.53 -15.06 8.62
N ASN A 43 5.65 -15.59 9.08
CA ASN A 43 5.66 -16.91 9.72
C ASN A 43 4.97 -16.83 11.11
N ARG A 44 3.79 -17.41 11.21
CA ARG A 44 2.98 -17.40 12.45
C ARG A 44 3.50 -18.29 13.56
N GLU A 45 4.46 -19.16 13.29
CA GLU A 45 5.06 -20.05 14.28
C GLU A 45 6.10 -19.33 15.14
N VAL A 46 6.59 -18.19 14.70
CA VAL A 46 7.53 -17.35 15.46
C VAL A 46 6.80 -16.69 16.62
N ARG A 47 7.19 -17.06 17.84
CA ARG A 47 6.60 -16.53 19.09
C ARG A 47 7.41 -15.42 19.73
N CYS A 48 8.68 -15.34 19.42
CA CYS A 48 9.59 -14.34 19.95
C CYS A 48 10.60 -13.97 18.86
N LEU A 49 10.92 -12.69 18.77
CA LEU A 49 11.82 -12.13 17.77
C LEU A 49 12.71 -11.09 18.42
N ASP A 50 14.02 -11.19 18.23
CA ASP A 50 14.93 -10.11 18.55
C ASP A 50 14.92 -9.10 17.41
N ILE A 51 14.33 -7.93 17.66
CA ILE A 51 14.24 -6.84 16.67
C ILE A 51 15.61 -6.20 16.34
N ALA A 52 16.65 -6.48 17.13
CA ALA A 52 18.01 -6.05 16.85
C ALA A 52 18.76 -7.05 15.94
N ASP A 53 18.26 -8.27 15.78
CA ASP A 53 18.85 -9.28 14.90
C ASP A 53 18.19 -9.27 13.52
N GLN A 54 18.87 -8.64 12.56
CA GLN A 54 18.36 -8.55 11.18
C GLN A 54 18.20 -9.92 10.51
N GLN A 55 19.03 -10.90 10.87
CA GLN A 55 18.94 -12.25 10.28
C GLN A 55 17.69 -12.99 10.78
N GLU A 56 17.29 -12.78 12.03
CA GLU A 56 16.02 -13.29 12.53
C GLU A 56 14.83 -12.62 11.84
N ILE A 57 14.88 -11.29 11.68
CA ILE A 57 13.85 -10.53 10.99
C ILE A 57 13.66 -11.04 9.55
N ASP A 58 14.73 -11.23 8.80
CA ASP A 58 14.66 -11.66 7.40
C ASP A 58 14.05 -13.07 7.23
N LYS A 59 14.09 -13.91 8.26
CA LYS A 59 13.53 -15.26 8.22
C LYS A 59 12.03 -15.34 8.51
N ILE A 60 11.45 -14.29 9.08
CA ILE A 60 10.01 -14.30 9.42
C ILE A 60 9.11 -13.93 8.26
N TYR A 61 9.66 -13.39 7.17
CA TYR A 61 8.91 -12.96 6.00
C TYR A 61 9.11 -13.91 4.83
N THR A 62 8.05 -14.13 4.09
CA THR A 62 8.09 -14.79 2.79
C THR A 62 7.30 -13.95 1.80
N THR A 63 7.92 -13.59 0.68
CA THR A 63 7.25 -12.84 -0.38
C THR A 63 6.81 -13.79 -1.48
N GLU A 64 5.54 -13.71 -1.85
CA GLU A 64 4.90 -14.52 -2.87
C GLU A 64 4.30 -13.61 -3.94
N LYS A 65 4.29 -14.09 -5.19
CA LYS A 65 3.57 -13.41 -6.25
C LYS A 65 2.07 -13.68 -6.13
N LEU A 66 1.29 -12.62 -6.30
CA LEU A 66 -0.16 -12.74 -6.40
C LEU A 66 -0.53 -13.39 -7.74
N THR A 67 -1.39 -14.39 -7.69
CA THR A 67 -2.02 -14.99 -8.85
C THR A 67 -3.29 -14.23 -9.23
N GLU A 68 -3.92 -14.59 -10.35
CA GLU A 68 -5.23 -14.03 -10.73
C GLU A 68 -6.32 -14.30 -9.67
N GLU A 69 -6.18 -15.37 -8.89
CA GLU A 69 -7.08 -15.70 -7.80
C GLU A 69 -6.85 -14.83 -6.54
N GLY A 70 -5.73 -14.09 -6.51
CA GLY A 70 -5.34 -13.24 -5.38
C GLY A 70 -4.74 -14.03 -4.22
N TYR A 71 -4.83 -13.47 -3.02
CA TYR A 71 -4.37 -14.07 -1.77
C TYR A 71 -5.51 -14.10 -0.74
N LEU A 72 -5.73 -15.27 -0.16
CA LEU A 72 -6.74 -15.43 0.88
C LEU A 72 -6.19 -15.03 2.25
N ILE A 73 -6.60 -13.86 2.72
CA ILE A 73 -6.25 -13.36 4.06
C ILE A 73 -7.15 -14.03 5.09
N SER A 74 -6.56 -14.77 6.01
CA SER A 74 -7.31 -15.39 7.12
C SER A 74 -7.62 -14.38 8.23
N PRO A 75 -8.64 -14.62 9.07
CA PRO A 75 -8.91 -13.77 10.23
C PRO A 75 -7.67 -13.58 11.10
N LYS A 76 -7.40 -12.34 11.51
CA LYS A 76 -6.21 -11.93 12.29
C LYS A 76 -4.87 -12.12 11.55
N GLU A 77 -4.90 -12.36 10.26
CA GLU A 77 -3.68 -12.38 9.46
C GLU A 77 -3.21 -10.96 9.16
N TYR A 78 -1.91 -10.79 9.18
CA TYR A 78 -1.23 -9.58 8.78
C TYR A 78 -0.37 -9.87 7.56
N VAL A 79 -0.49 -9.03 6.54
CA VAL A 79 0.29 -9.13 5.30
C VAL A 79 0.81 -7.76 4.90
N LEU A 80 1.95 -7.72 4.23
CA LEU A 80 2.44 -6.53 3.56
C LEU A 80 2.18 -6.67 2.06
N VAL A 81 1.74 -5.60 1.44
CA VAL A 81 1.56 -5.53 0.00
C VAL A 81 2.31 -4.32 -0.55
N SER A 82 2.91 -4.46 -1.71
CA SER A 82 3.42 -3.33 -2.47
C SER A 82 2.29 -2.69 -3.28
N LEU A 83 2.43 -1.42 -3.56
CA LEU A 83 1.54 -0.72 -4.49
C LEU A 83 2.08 -0.83 -5.91
N ALA A 84 1.20 -0.83 -6.89
CA ALA A 84 1.59 -0.82 -8.31
C ALA A 84 2.18 0.55 -8.71
N GLU A 85 1.72 1.61 -8.03
CA GLU A 85 2.17 2.97 -8.28
C GLU A 85 3.35 3.36 -7.38
N THR A 86 4.23 4.18 -7.92
CA THR A 86 5.26 4.90 -7.15
C THR A 86 4.76 6.30 -6.84
N VAL A 87 4.93 6.75 -5.61
CA VAL A 87 4.56 8.09 -5.16
C VAL A 87 5.81 8.90 -4.86
N LYS A 88 5.93 10.09 -5.48
CA LYS A 88 7.01 11.06 -5.26
C LYS A 88 6.43 12.34 -4.65
N LEU A 89 6.42 12.43 -3.33
CA LEU A 89 5.90 13.61 -2.65
C LEU A 89 6.92 14.75 -2.69
N PRO A 90 6.50 15.98 -3.06
CA PRO A 90 7.33 17.17 -2.85
C PRO A 90 7.52 17.47 -1.35
N ASP A 91 8.57 18.18 -1.00
CA ASP A 91 8.96 18.48 0.39
C ASP A 91 7.89 19.20 1.23
N ASN A 92 6.95 19.86 0.56
CA ASN A 92 5.87 20.62 1.20
C ASN A 92 4.51 19.91 1.19
N ILE A 93 4.49 18.62 0.84
CA ILE A 93 3.26 17.80 0.80
C ILE A 93 3.48 16.52 1.58
N SER A 94 2.56 16.22 2.46
CA SER A 94 2.44 14.91 3.11
C SER A 94 1.17 14.21 2.66
N SER A 95 1.16 12.88 2.76
CA SER A 95 -0.02 12.09 2.43
C SER A 95 -0.31 11.04 3.50
N HIS A 96 -1.53 10.57 3.53
CA HIS A 96 -1.96 9.45 4.36
C HIS A 96 -2.52 8.36 3.48
N LEU A 97 -2.08 7.12 3.71
CA LEU A 97 -2.69 5.94 3.13
C LEU A 97 -3.86 5.52 4.03
N ARG A 98 -5.01 5.27 3.41
CA ARG A 98 -6.22 4.83 4.13
C ARG A 98 -6.96 3.77 3.31
N PRO A 99 -7.56 2.77 3.96
CA PRO A 99 -8.40 1.81 3.26
C PRO A 99 -9.69 2.48 2.79
N LYS A 100 -10.22 2.02 1.66
CA LYS A 100 -11.57 2.42 1.24
C LYS A 100 -12.62 1.92 2.23
N THR A 101 -13.60 2.75 2.53
CA THR A 101 -14.70 2.43 3.47
C THR A 101 -15.36 1.08 3.17
N ARG A 102 -15.52 0.73 1.89
CA ARG A 102 -16.11 -0.55 1.49
C ARG A 102 -15.33 -1.76 2.01
N TYR A 103 -14.01 -1.66 2.11
CA TYR A 103 -13.16 -2.73 2.63
C TYR A 103 -13.03 -2.69 4.16
N THR A 104 -13.00 -1.49 4.73
CA THR A 104 -12.97 -1.31 6.18
C THR A 104 -14.20 -1.94 6.84
N ARG A 105 -15.37 -1.82 6.21
CA ARG A 105 -16.62 -2.44 6.69
C ARG A 105 -16.58 -3.97 6.68
N LEU A 106 -15.68 -4.56 5.90
CA LEU A 106 -15.45 -6.01 5.88
C LEU A 106 -14.35 -6.45 6.86
N GLY A 107 -13.81 -5.52 7.65
CA GLY A 107 -12.79 -5.80 8.66
C GLY A 107 -11.35 -5.66 8.18
N LEU A 108 -11.10 -5.13 6.96
CA LEU A 108 -9.77 -4.82 6.50
C LEU A 108 -9.26 -3.53 7.18
N ILE A 109 -8.09 -3.60 7.81
CA ILE A 109 -7.42 -2.48 8.46
C ILE A 109 -6.07 -2.26 7.74
N VAL A 110 -5.73 -1.00 7.49
CA VAL A 110 -4.45 -0.58 6.90
C VAL A 110 -3.77 0.39 7.86
#